data_f9ed062734a00e3c1d8a0b3e72c12608
#
_entry.id   f9ed062734a00e3c1d8a0b3e72c12608
#
_cell.length_a   1.000
_cell.length_b   1.000
_cell.length_c   1.000
_cell.angle_alpha   90.00
_cell.angle_beta   90.00
_cell.angle_gamma   90.00
#
_symmetry.space_group_name_H-M   'P 1'
#
loop_
_entity.id
_entity.type
_entity.pdbx_description
1 polymer ?
#
loop_
_entity_poly.entity_id
_entity_poly.type
_entity_poly.pdbx_seq_one_letter_code
_entity_poly.pdbx_strand_id
1 'polypeptide(L)'
;MSLHRAHWQRSDQPILSAMTTDQAWCQVQLYNPTVVRVGCTYKMWYLGNSSETRRPEMNLGLAESTDGVHWTEHSDNPILHGSDLPFGSAWQTPHVLFDVDENLYKMWFIMLTGRKDGQGRLVDMAQKLGYAVSPDGLQWDVHPEPIYPSGRRPCVIKDGPKAYRMWMNSSPTPDGAFEDLVGNIYRFESTDGLSWTRDPQPVVTANEKLRSVVYPFVVEDESGYTMWYGSHVDGGVFEIFCSTSTDGLTWTHHHDEPAFPATRNPNDFDGRYTSTPCVLDDGDRYLLYYCARDWGNLYRAGDGTIKFDGAGVYRHIGVAVCPKAAI
;
A
#
# COMPACT_ATOMS: atom_id res chain seq x y z
N MET A 1 21.91 11.84 -9.06
CA MET A 1 20.62 12.52 -9.31
C MET A 1 19.61 11.96 -8.32
N SER A 2 18.56 12.69 -8.01
CA SER A 2 17.60 12.29 -6.98
C SER A 2 16.44 11.50 -7.57
N LEU A 3 15.98 10.49 -6.86
CA LEU A 3 14.93 9.53 -7.24
C LEU A 3 13.57 10.17 -7.57
N HIS A 4 13.33 11.41 -7.12
CA HIS A 4 12.11 12.15 -7.47
C HIS A 4 12.01 12.53 -8.96
N ARG A 5 13.11 12.45 -9.71
CA ARG A 5 13.19 12.68 -11.19
C ARG A 5 13.38 11.38 -11.96
N ALA A 6 13.13 10.24 -11.35
CA ALA A 6 13.30 8.95 -11.99
C ALA A 6 12.39 8.80 -13.22
N HIS A 7 12.96 8.34 -14.32
CA HIS A 7 12.21 8.00 -15.52
C HIS A 7 11.76 6.54 -15.45
N TRP A 8 10.51 6.35 -15.02
CA TRP A 8 9.91 5.04 -14.87
C TRP A 8 9.45 4.44 -16.20
N GLN A 9 9.93 3.26 -16.51
CA GLN A 9 9.45 2.45 -17.63
C GLN A 9 8.35 1.52 -17.13
N ARG A 10 7.11 1.77 -17.54
CA ARG A 10 5.93 0.99 -17.13
C ARG A 10 5.87 -0.33 -17.88
N SER A 11 5.28 -1.35 -17.24
CA SER A 11 4.81 -2.54 -17.94
C SER A 11 3.56 -2.21 -18.76
N ASP A 12 3.45 -2.79 -19.96
CA ASP A 12 2.27 -2.61 -20.82
C ASP A 12 1.01 -3.29 -20.29
N GLN A 13 1.19 -4.29 -19.43
CA GLN A 13 0.13 -5.06 -18.79
C GLN A 13 0.30 -5.09 -17.29
N PRO A 14 -0.78 -5.25 -16.50
CA PRO A 14 -0.66 -5.45 -15.06
C PRO A 14 0.07 -6.76 -14.76
N ILE A 15 0.89 -6.75 -13.72
CA ILE A 15 1.60 -7.96 -13.26
C ILE A 15 0.70 -8.91 -12.47
N LEU A 16 -0.33 -8.39 -11.82
CA LEU A 16 -1.44 -9.13 -11.24
C LEU A 16 -2.76 -8.39 -11.51
N SER A 17 -3.83 -9.12 -11.80
CA SER A 17 -5.11 -8.52 -12.11
C SER A 17 -6.29 -9.39 -11.67
N ALA A 18 -7.25 -8.78 -11.00
CA ALA A 18 -8.54 -9.41 -10.67
C ALA A 18 -9.34 -9.84 -11.92
N MET A 19 -9.04 -9.24 -13.08
CA MET A 19 -9.71 -9.55 -14.35
C MET A 19 -9.18 -10.82 -15.02
N THR A 20 -7.94 -11.22 -14.71
CA THR A 20 -7.25 -12.33 -15.38
C THR A 20 -6.80 -13.43 -14.44
N THR A 21 -6.83 -13.22 -13.11
CA THR A 21 -6.45 -14.27 -12.15
C THR A 21 -7.38 -15.48 -12.23
N ASP A 22 -6.80 -16.67 -12.07
CA ASP A 22 -7.55 -17.92 -11.93
C ASP A 22 -8.02 -18.17 -10.50
N GLN A 23 -7.58 -17.35 -9.54
CA GLN A 23 -7.89 -17.47 -8.13
C GLN A 23 -9.22 -16.80 -7.78
N ALA A 24 -10.24 -17.60 -7.50
CA ALA A 24 -11.61 -17.15 -7.26
C ALA A 24 -11.77 -16.13 -6.11
N TRP A 25 -10.86 -16.14 -5.13
CA TRP A 25 -10.94 -15.29 -3.93
C TRP A 25 -10.70 -13.80 -4.20
N CYS A 26 -10.03 -13.41 -5.30
CA CYS A 26 -9.64 -12.02 -5.58
C CYS A 26 -10.12 -11.48 -6.94
N GLN A 27 -11.16 -12.08 -7.53
CA GLN A 27 -11.67 -11.71 -8.85
C GLN A 27 -12.43 -10.38 -8.91
N VAL A 28 -12.76 -9.76 -7.79
CA VAL A 28 -13.41 -8.43 -7.76
C VAL A 28 -12.42 -7.34 -7.41
N GLN A 29 -11.59 -7.56 -6.42
CA GLN A 29 -10.55 -6.60 -5.98
C GLN A 29 -9.20 -7.29 -5.83
N LEU A 30 -8.15 -6.59 -6.27
CA LEU A 30 -6.76 -6.99 -6.11
C LEU A 30 -5.92 -5.71 -6.01
N TYR A 31 -5.25 -5.45 -4.85
CA TYR A 31 -4.56 -4.19 -4.60
C TYR A 31 -3.62 -4.22 -3.39
N ASN A 32 -2.99 -3.08 -3.07
CA ASN A 32 -2.11 -2.83 -1.93
C ASN A 32 -0.88 -3.76 -1.87
N PRO A 33 -0.03 -3.76 -2.90
CA PRO A 33 1.17 -4.56 -2.89
C PRO A 33 2.17 -4.06 -1.83
N THR A 34 2.85 -4.99 -1.18
CA THR A 34 4.07 -4.77 -0.44
C THR A 34 5.06 -5.87 -0.83
N VAL A 35 6.27 -5.47 -1.22
CA VAL A 35 7.25 -6.39 -1.82
C VAL A 35 8.54 -6.37 -1.02
N VAL A 36 9.08 -7.55 -0.77
CA VAL A 36 10.37 -7.76 -0.14
C VAL A 36 11.19 -8.72 -1.00
N ARG A 37 12.49 -8.45 -1.15
CA ARG A 37 13.45 -9.37 -1.74
C ARG A 37 14.32 -10.00 -0.67
N VAL A 38 14.36 -11.32 -0.62
CA VAL A 38 15.27 -12.08 0.25
C VAL A 38 16.07 -13.04 -0.60
N GLY A 39 17.38 -12.81 -0.69
CA GLY A 39 18.24 -13.53 -1.60
C GLY A 39 17.85 -13.32 -3.07
N CYS A 40 17.48 -14.40 -3.77
CA CYS A 40 17.05 -14.37 -5.16
C CYS A 40 15.52 -14.41 -5.32
N THR A 41 14.75 -14.38 -4.23
CA THR A 41 13.30 -14.50 -4.26
C THR A 41 12.64 -13.18 -3.88
N TYR A 42 11.68 -12.76 -4.68
CA TYR A 42 10.79 -11.65 -4.38
C TYR A 42 9.47 -12.22 -3.87
N LYS A 43 8.98 -11.67 -2.78
CA LYS A 43 7.66 -11.99 -2.22
C LYS A 43 6.81 -10.74 -2.23
N MET A 44 5.60 -10.85 -2.76
CA MET A 44 4.60 -9.80 -2.77
C MET A 44 3.39 -10.25 -1.96
N TRP A 45 3.06 -9.51 -0.90
CA TRP A 45 1.77 -9.63 -0.24
C TRP A 45 0.83 -8.58 -0.82
N TYR A 46 -0.40 -8.98 -1.06
CA TYR A 46 -1.42 -8.13 -1.66
C TYR A 46 -2.79 -8.47 -1.10
N LEU A 47 -3.72 -7.56 -1.25
CA LEU A 47 -5.08 -7.73 -0.75
C LEU A 47 -6.03 -8.04 -1.88
N GLY A 48 -7.05 -8.84 -1.57
CA GLY A 48 -8.09 -9.16 -2.53
C GLY A 48 -9.39 -9.61 -1.88
N ASN A 49 -10.43 -9.64 -2.70
CA ASN A 49 -11.71 -10.27 -2.39
C ASN A 49 -12.50 -10.57 -3.66
N SER A 50 -13.53 -11.43 -3.52
CA SER A 50 -14.48 -11.76 -4.57
C SER A 50 -15.90 -11.21 -4.29
N SER A 51 -16.05 -10.33 -3.30
CA SER A 51 -17.35 -9.79 -2.91
C SER A 51 -17.74 -8.58 -3.73
N GLU A 52 -18.98 -8.55 -4.19
CA GLU A 52 -19.58 -7.40 -4.86
C GLU A 52 -20.14 -6.36 -3.86
N THR A 53 -20.03 -6.61 -2.56
CA THR A 53 -20.51 -5.68 -1.54
C THR A 53 -19.50 -4.54 -1.33
N ARG A 54 -20.00 -3.39 -0.94
CA ARG A 54 -19.16 -2.28 -0.54
C ARG A 54 -18.49 -2.57 0.79
N ARG A 55 -17.16 -2.38 0.87
CA ARG A 55 -16.33 -2.65 2.07
C ARG A 55 -16.46 -4.10 2.54
N PRO A 56 -16.15 -5.03 1.66
CA PRO A 56 -16.19 -6.46 2.01
C PRO A 56 -15.06 -6.80 2.98
N GLU A 57 -15.11 -8.02 3.48
CA GLU A 57 -13.94 -8.66 4.06
C GLU A 57 -12.81 -8.69 3.02
N MET A 58 -11.61 -8.29 3.46
CA MET A 58 -10.41 -8.32 2.63
C MET A 58 -9.47 -9.40 3.15
N ASN A 59 -8.91 -10.17 2.24
CA ASN A 59 -8.01 -11.26 2.53
C ASN A 59 -6.60 -10.94 2.03
N LEU A 60 -5.60 -11.59 2.62
CA LEU A 60 -4.19 -11.45 2.26
C LEU A 60 -3.76 -12.60 1.35
N GLY A 61 -3.18 -12.27 0.21
CA GLY A 61 -2.53 -13.22 -0.69
C GLY A 61 -1.04 -13.01 -0.76
N LEU A 62 -0.36 -14.02 -1.29
CA LEU A 62 1.07 -14.03 -1.59
C LEU A 62 1.29 -14.35 -3.07
N ALA A 63 2.23 -13.66 -3.69
CA ALA A 63 2.82 -14.04 -4.97
C ALA A 63 4.35 -14.02 -4.86
N GLU A 64 5.02 -14.84 -5.66
CA GLU A 64 6.47 -14.97 -5.69
C GLU A 64 7.02 -14.71 -7.09
N SER A 65 8.26 -14.23 -7.14
CA SER A 65 8.98 -13.95 -8.38
C SER A 65 10.48 -14.18 -8.21
N THR A 66 11.17 -14.43 -9.30
CA THR A 66 12.65 -14.52 -9.36
C THR A 66 13.28 -13.30 -10.02
N ASP A 67 12.47 -12.41 -10.63
CA ASP A 67 12.96 -11.23 -11.34
C ASP A 67 12.24 -9.92 -10.93
N GLY A 68 11.22 -10.01 -10.05
CA GLY A 68 10.44 -8.87 -9.59
C GLY A 68 9.42 -8.33 -10.62
N VAL A 69 9.31 -8.95 -11.81
CA VAL A 69 8.43 -8.51 -12.89
C VAL A 69 7.39 -9.58 -13.24
N HIS A 70 7.80 -10.83 -13.31
CA HIS A 70 6.92 -11.97 -13.59
C HIS A 70 6.57 -12.67 -12.27
N TRP A 71 5.28 -12.71 -11.96
CA TRP A 71 4.78 -13.15 -10.66
C TRP A 71 3.90 -14.39 -10.77
N THR A 72 4.04 -15.30 -9.81
CA THR A 72 3.20 -16.47 -9.64
C THR A 72 2.46 -16.37 -8.32
N GLU A 73 1.14 -16.38 -8.36
CA GLU A 73 0.28 -16.38 -7.17
C GLU A 73 0.42 -17.71 -6.43
N HIS A 74 0.50 -17.68 -5.10
CA HIS A 74 0.64 -18.87 -4.28
C HIS A 74 -0.63 -19.74 -4.36
N SER A 75 -0.46 -21.07 -4.42
CA SER A 75 -1.59 -22.01 -4.61
C SER A 75 -2.59 -22.00 -3.45
N ASP A 76 -2.12 -21.73 -2.24
CA ASP A 76 -2.92 -21.76 -1.02
C ASP A 76 -3.54 -20.40 -0.67
N ASN A 77 -3.52 -19.45 -1.60
CA ASN A 77 -4.17 -18.16 -1.40
C ASN A 77 -5.70 -18.28 -1.21
N PRO A 78 -6.31 -17.44 -0.37
CA PRO A 78 -5.64 -16.44 0.47
C PRO A 78 -4.89 -17.09 1.64
N ILE A 79 -3.69 -16.61 1.92
CA ILE A 79 -2.87 -17.13 3.02
C ILE A 79 -3.39 -16.72 4.41
N LEU A 80 -4.27 -15.71 4.46
CA LEU A 80 -4.92 -15.26 5.68
C LEU A 80 -6.25 -14.58 5.36
N HIS A 81 -7.32 -15.03 6.01
CA HIS A 81 -8.64 -14.43 5.87
C HIS A 81 -8.83 -13.26 6.83
N GLY A 82 -9.56 -12.23 6.38
CA GLY A 82 -9.89 -11.08 7.23
C GLY A 82 -10.76 -11.47 8.43
N SER A 83 -11.61 -12.51 8.29
CA SER A 83 -12.43 -13.06 9.38
C SER A 83 -11.64 -13.71 10.50
N ASP A 84 -10.41 -14.17 10.23
CA ASP A 84 -9.59 -14.89 11.20
C ASP A 84 -8.76 -13.96 12.08
N LEU A 85 -8.89 -12.65 11.86
CA LEU A 85 -8.14 -11.66 12.63
C LEU A 85 -8.73 -11.43 14.01
N PRO A 86 -7.89 -11.19 15.02
CA PRO A 86 -8.35 -11.01 16.40
C PRO A 86 -9.16 -9.72 16.60
N PHE A 87 -9.02 -8.74 15.68
CA PHE A 87 -9.76 -7.48 15.73
C PHE A 87 -10.03 -6.96 14.30
N GLY A 88 -11.13 -6.25 14.13
CA GLY A 88 -11.54 -5.69 12.84
C GLY A 88 -12.19 -6.71 11.90
N SER A 89 -12.40 -6.30 10.66
CA SER A 89 -13.10 -7.12 9.66
C SER A 89 -12.52 -7.03 8.26
N ALA A 90 -11.54 -6.14 8.02
CA ALA A 90 -10.94 -6.00 6.71
C ALA A 90 -9.49 -5.53 6.81
N TRP A 91 -8.60 -6.31 6.20
CA TRP A 91 -7.21 -5.91 5.98
C TRP A 91 -7.12 -4.69 5.10
N GLN A 92 -6.19 -3.81 5.44
CA GLN A 92 -5.87 -2.68 4.60
C GLN A 92 -4.36 -2.41 4.64
N THR A 93 -3.81 -2.01 3.50
CA THR A 93 -2.48 -1.43 3.37
C THR A 93 -1.38 -2.08 4.20
N PRO A 94 -1.03 -3.35 3.95
CA PRO A 94 0.10 -4.00 4.60
C PRO A 94 1.43 -3.35 4.20
N HIS A 95 2.38 -3.35 5.11
CA HIS A 95 3.79 -3.08 4.88
C HIS A 95 4.61 -4.19 5.51
N VAL A 96 5.42 -4.86 4.73
CA VAL A 96 6.27 -5.97 5.20
C VAL A 96 7.74 -5.58 5.03
N LEU A 97 8.54 -5.91 6.01
CA LEU A 97 10.00 -5.95 5.91
C LEU A 97 10.53 -7.31 6.38
N PHE A 98 11.70 -7.69 5.90
CA PHE A 98 12.44 -8.82 6.42
C PHE A 98 13.49 -8.33 7.40
N ASP A 99 13.36 -8.74 8.65
CA ASP A 99 14.29 -8.41 9.72
C ASP A 99 15.43 -9.42 9.70
N VAL A 100 16.59 -8.99 9.20
CA VAL A 100 17.77 -9.86 9.06
C VAL A 100 18.38 -10.28 10.40
N ASP A 101 18.21 -9.47 11.46
CA ASP A 101 18.74 -9.76 12.79
C ASP A 101 17.95 -10.87 13.47
N GLU A 102 16.64 -10.90 13.26
CA GLU A 102 15.71 -11.86 13.87
C GLU A 102 15.36 -12.99 12.89
N ASN A 103 15.71 -12.88 11.62
CA ASN A 103 15.38 -13.80 10.53
C ASN A 103 13.85 -14.02 10.42
N LEU A 104 13.10 -12.92 10.48
CA LEU A 104 11.64 -12.90 10.46
C LEU A 104 11.11 -11.87 9.48
N TYR A 105 9.97 -12.16 8.86
CA TYR A 105 9.13 -11.16 8.23
C TYR A 105 8.31 -10.46 9.31
N LYS A 106 8.28 -9.15 9.27
CA LYS A 106 7.47 -8.29 10.15
C LYS A 106 6.49 -7.50 9.30
N MET A 107 5.23 -7.52 9.67
CA MET A 107 4.16 -6.82 8.96
C MET A 107 3.48 -5.82 9.88
N TRP A 108 3.39 -4.59 9.42
CA TRP A 108 2.49 -3.58 9.94
C TRP A 108 1.35 -3.40 8.94
N PHE A 109 0.13 -3.40 9.42
CA PHE A 109 -1.04 -3.35 8.55
C PHE A 109 -2.16 -2.54 9.18
N ILE A 110 -3.09 -2.08 8.38
CA ILE A 110 -4.27 -1.38 8.88
C ILE A 110 -5.45 -2.33 8.89
N MET A 111 -6.20 -2.29 9.98
CA MET A 111 -7.48 -2.96 10.12
C MET A 111 -8.60 -1.94 10.14
N LEU A 112 -9.59 -2.15 9.28
CA LEU A 112 -10.86 -1.46 9.36
C LEU A 112 -11.69 -2.12 10.47
N THR A 113 -12.00 -1.33 11.49
CA THR A 113 -12.87 -1.74 12.59
C THR A 113 -14.18 -0.97 12.53
N GLY A 114 -15.20 -1.45 13.20
CA GLY A 114 -16.51 -0.83 13.27
C GLY A 114 -17.55 -1.85 13.74
N ARG A 115 -18.78 -1.38 13.92
CA ARG A 115 -19.92 -2.26 14.21
C ARG A 115 -20.85 -2.34 13.01
N LYS A 116 -21.52 -3.46 12.85
CA LYS A 116 -22.60 -3.59 11.89
C LYS A 116 -23.90 -3.03 12.50
N ASP A 117 -24.58 -2.15 11.77
CA ASP A 117 -25.93 -1.68 12.14
C ASP A 117 -27.01 -2.76 11.86
N GLY A 118 -28.27 -2.44 12.17
CA GLY A 118 -29.39 -3.33 11.93
C GLY A 118 -29.66 -3.67 10.47
N GLN A 119 -28.96 -3.01 9.53
CA GLN A 119 -29.02 -3.27 8.08
C GLN A 119 -27.73 -3.92 7.56
N GLY A 120 -26.83 -4.33 8.45
CA GLY A 120 -25.55 -4.96 8.09
C GLY A 120 -24.47 -3.99 7.57
N ARG A 121 -24.70 -2.67 7.62
CA ARG A 121 -23.72 -1.66 7.18
C ARG A 121 -22.69 -1.41 8.28
N LEU A 122 -21.42 -1.28 7.91
CA LEU A 122 -20.36 -0.92 8.84
C LEU A 122 -20.49 0.57 9.20
N VAL A 123 -20.67 0.85 10.49
CA VAL A 123 -20.77 2.19 11.10
C VAL A 123 -19.74 2.33 12.23
N ASP A 124 -19.51 3.56 12.70
CA ASP A 124 -18.51 3.87 13.71
C ASP A 124 -17.12 3.32 13.32
N MET A 125 -16.75 3.58 12.07
CA MET A 125 -15.53 3.03 11.48
C MET A 125 -14.29 3.71 12.04
N ALA A 126 -13.27 2.88 12.33
CA ALA A 126 -11.92 3.32 12.62
C ALA A 126 -10.92 2.50 11.82
N GLN A 127 -9.76 3.07 11.56
CA GLN A 127 -8.61 2.36 11.01
C GLN A 127 -7.53 2.29 12.09
N LYS A 128 -7.16 1.08 12.48
CA LYS A 128 -6.19 0.82 13.54
C LYS A 128 -4.98 0.10 12.99
N LEU A 129 -3.80 0.42 13.51
CA LEU A 129 -2.56 -0.25 13.15
C LEU A 129 -2.46 -1.58 13.89
N GLY A 130 -2.24 -2.65 13.13
CA GLY A 130 -1.94 -3.99 13.62
C GLY A 130 -0.50 -4.38 13.33
N TYR A 131 -0.07 -5.50 13.90
CA TYR A 131 1.25 -6.06 13.73
C TYR A 131 1.18 -7.59 13.63
N ALA A 132 2.06 -8.17 12.82
CA ALA A 132 2.21 -9.62 12.72
C ALA A 132 3.66 -9.98 12.40
N VAL A 133 4.07 -11.21 12.74
CA VAL A 133 5.38 -11.78 12.39
C VAL A 133 5.20 -13.13 11.70
N SER A 134 6.17 -13.48 10.87
CA SER A 134 6.19 -14.75 10.17
C SER A 134 7.62 -15.23 9.91
N PRO A 135 7.93 -16.53 10.10
CA PRO A 135 9.24 -17.09 9.75
C PRO A 135 9.39 -17.31 8.24
N ASP A 136 8.30 -17.47 7.49
CA ASP A 136 8.30 -17.90 6.09
C ASP A 136 7.51 -16.96 5.15
N GLY A 137 6.76 -16.01 5.72
CA GLY A 137 5.89 -15.10 4.98
C GLY A 137 4.55 -15.71 4.57
N LEU A 138 4.26 -16.95 4.97
CA LEU A 138 3.02 -17.66 4.72
C LEU A 138 2.14 -17.75 5.97
N GLN A 139 2.73 -18.20 7.06
CA GLN A 139 2.05 -18.34 8.35
C GLN A 139 2.36 -17.14 9.22
N TRP A 140 1.33 -16.39 9.60
CA TRP A 140 1.47 -15.15 10.34
C TRP A 140 0.92 -15.28 11.75
N ASP A 141 1.77 -14.96 12.74
CA ASP A 141 1.35 -14.76 14.13
C ASP A 141 0.94 -13.31 14.32
N VAL A 142 -0.37 -13.09 14.43
CA VAL A 142 -0.99 -11.75 14.49
C VAL A 142 -1.10 -11.32 15.94
N HIS A 143 -0.55 -10.13 16.25
CA HIS A 143 -0.70 -9.52 17.58
C HIS A 143 -2.17 -9.33 17.92
N PRO A 144 -2.63 -9.74 19.13
CA PRO A 144 -4.05 -9.82 19.48
C PRO A 144 -4.75 -8.46 19.58
N GLU A 145 -4.00 -7.40 19.81
CA GLU A 145 -4.51 -6.04 19.97
C GLU A 145 -3.91 -5.07 18.95
N PRO A 146 -4.64 -4.01 18.56
CA PRO A 146 -4.05 -2.93 17.78
C PRO A 146 -2.90 -2.27 18.53
N ILE A 147 -1.82 -1.96 17.82
CA ILE A 147 -0.63 -1.31 18.39
C ILE A 147 -0.67 0.23 18.27
N TYR A 148 -1.61 0.77 17.47
CA TYR A 148 -1.87 2.21 17.40
C TYR A 148 -3.34 2.49 17.01
N PRO A 149 -4.02 3.49 17.62
CA PRO A 149 -5.46 3.63 17.52
C PRO A 149 -5.96 4.17 16.17
N SER A 150 -5.11 4.84 15.38
CA SER A 150 -5.55 5.55 14.17
C SER A 150 -4.44 5.59 13.13
N GLY A 151 -4.69 5.09 11.92
CA GLY A 151 -3.69 5.15 10.86
C GLY A 151 -4.16 4.65 9.51
N ARG A 152 -3.38 4.96 8.47
CA ARG A 152 -3.54 4.43 7.10
C ARG A 152 -2.18 4.32 6.44
N ARG A 153 -1.89 3.17 5.82
CA ARG A 153 -0.67 2.86 5.09
C ARG A 153 0.60 3.15 5.90
N PRO A 154 0.98 2.28 6.81
CA PRO A 154 2.30 2.34 7.43
C PRO A 154 3.39 2.11 6.38
N CYS A 155 4.50 2.83 6.49
CA CYS A 155 5.76 2.54 5.81
C CYS A 155 6.85 2.58 6.86
N VAL A 156 7.47 1.44 7.14
CA VAL A 156 8.43 1.26 8.24
C VAL A 156 9.83 1.04 7.69
N ILE A 157 10.81 1.76 8.26
CA ILE A 157 12.24 1.53 8.05
C ILE A 157 12.82 1.09 9.39
N LYS A 158 13.65 0.05 9.38
CA LYS A 158 14.44 -0.41 10.52
C LYS A 158 15.89 0.07 10.35
N ASP A 159 16.33 0.96 11.23
CA ASP A 159 17.68 1.55 11.20
C ASP A 159 18.70 0.73 12.01
N GLY A 160 18.21 -0.17 12.84
CA GLY A 160 19.05 -1.01 13.71
C GLY A 160 18.21 -1.89 14.63
N PRO A 161 18.84 -2.68 15.50
CA PRO A 161 18.16 -3.67 16.34
C PRO A 161 17.04 -3.12 17.23
N LYS A 162 17.14 -1.83 17.60
CA LYS A 162 16.17 -1.13 18.45
C LYS A 162 15.84 0.26 17.92
N ALA A 163 15.78 0.41 16.60
CA ALA A 163 15.51 1.70 15.98
C ALA A 163 14.62 1.49 14.75
N TYR A 164 13.39 1.97 14.87
CA TYR A 164 12.40 1.93 13.80
C TYR A 164 11.82 3.32 13.57
N ARG A 165 11.63 3.67 12.32
CA ARG A 165 10.89 4.86 11.89
C ARG A 165 9.71 4.44 11.03
N MET A 166 8.61 5.14 11.16
CA MET A 166 7.42 4.91 10.34
C MET A 166 6.86 6.24 9.83
N TRP A 167 6.43 6.24 8.59
CA TRP A 167 5.58 7.30 8.04
C TRP A 167 4.20 6.71 7.76
N MET A 168 3.18 7.37 8.26
CA MET A 168 1.81 6.88 8.16
C MET A 168 0.84 8.05 8.16
N ASN A 169 -0.25 7.92 7.40
CA ASN A 169 -1.37 8.83 7.59
C ASN A 169 -1.94 8.62 9.00
N SER A 170 -2.20 9.72 9.68
CA SER A 170 -2.84 9.72 10.97
C SER A 170 -3.72 10.96 11.13
N SER A 171 -4.72 10.90 11.99
CA SER A 171 -5.53 12.05 12.34
C SER A 171 -4.72 13.07 13.17
N PRO A 172 -5.06 14.36 13.11
CA PRO A 172 -4.52 15.39 14.01
C PRO A 172 -4.66 15.01 15.50
N THR A 173 -5.73 14.31 15.85
CA THR A 173 -5.92 13.73 17.19
C THR A 173 -5.77 12.21 17.15
N PRO A 174 -5.21 11.55 18.18
CA PRO A 174 -5.01 10.10 18.20
C PRO A 174 -6.28 9.28 17.94
N ASP A 175 -7.42 9.78 18.42
CA ASP A 175 -8.74 9.14 18.28
C ASP A 175 -9.60 9.81 17.19
N GLY A 176 -8.98 10.49 16.23
CA GLY A 176 -9.66 11.26 15.20
C GLY A 176 -10.50 10.40 14.24
N ALA A 177 -11.46 11.07 13.60
CA ALA A 177 -12.38 10.42 12.68
C ALA A 177 -11.68 9.75 11.49
N PHE A 178 -12.33 8.75 10.93
CA PHE A 178 -11.87 8.04 9.74
C PHE A 178 -11.59 8.99 8.55
N GLU A 179 -12.39 10.04 8.42
CA GLU A 179 -12.28 11.04 7.36
C GLU A 179 -11.02 11.90 7.47
N ASP A 180 -10.47 12.04 8.67
CA ASP A 180 -9.25 12.85 8.92
C ASP A 180 -7.96 12.15 8.42
N LEU A 181 -8.04 10.87 8.05
CA LEU A 181 -6.89 10.05 7.67
C LEU A 181 -6.39 10.28 6.24
N VAL A 182 -6.85 11.29 5.55
CA VAL A 182 -6.49 11.56 4.14
C VAL A 182 -5.70 12.84 3.93
N GLY A 183 -5.53 13.64 4.99
CA GLY A 183 -4.97 14.99 4.87
C GLY A 183 -3.55 15.16 5.37
N ASN A 184 -3.04 14.24 6.18
CA ASN A 184 -1.76 14.40 6.85
C ASN A 184 -0.96 13.11 6.91
N ILE A 185 0.34 13.20 6.66
CA ILE A 185 1.32 12.15 6.91
C ILE A 185 2.18 12.58 8.09
N TYR A 186 2.31 11.71 9.08
CA TYR A 186 3.14 11.92 10.27
C TYR A 186 4.29 10.93 10.28
N ARG A 187 5.39 11.34 10.93
CA ARG A 187 6.49 10.46 11.26
C ARG A 187 6.30 9.92 12.68
N PHE A 188 6.77 8.71 12.89
CA PHE A 188 6.75 7.99 14.16
C PHE A 188 8.10 7.35 14.43
N GLU A 189 8.43 7.17 15.70
CA GLU A 189 9.60 6.43 16.16
C GLU A 189 9.21 5.31 17.11
N SER A 190 9.99 4.22 17.10
CA SER A 190 9.83 3.08 17.99
C SER A 190 11.18 2.41 18.25
N THR A 191 11.31 1.79 19.42
CA THR A 191 12.47 0.96 19.77
C THR A 191 12.20 -0.55 19.66
N ASP A 192 10.94 -0.94 19.47
CA ASP A 192 10.49 -2.33 19.43
C ASP A 192 9.60 -2.68 18.23
N GLY A 193 9.20 -1.66 17.44
CA GLY A 193 8.26 -1.80 16.32
C GLY A 193 6.80 -1.97 16.75
N LEU A 194 6.51 -1.95 18.05
CA LEU A 194 5.17 -2.13 18.65
C LEU A 194 4.67 -0.85 19.32
N SER A 195 5.53 -0.21 20.12
CA SER A 195 5.21 1.02 20.86
C SER A 195 5.69 2.22 20.06
N TRP A 196 4.75 3.02 19.52
CA TRP A 196 5.06 4.10 18.58
C TRP A 196 4.79 5.48 19.21
N THR A 197 5.77 6.36 19.08
CA THR A 197 5.65 7.78 19.42
C THR A 197 5.53 8.58 18.12
N ARG A 198 4.44 9.33 17.98
CA ARG A 198 4.18 10.19 16.82
C ARG A 198 4.79 11.57 17.04
N ASP A 199 5.43 12.12 16.00
CA ASP A 199 5.86 13.51 15.99
C ASP A 199 4.64 14.43 16.06
N PRO A 200 4.75 15.59 16.72
CA PRO A 200 3.58 16.46 16.95
C PRO A 200 3.06 17.14 15.68
N GLN A 201 3.91 17.31 14.67
CA GLN A 201 3.57 17.97 13.42
C GLN A 201 3.59 16.98 12.26
N PRO A 202 2.69 17.11 11.26
CA PRO A 202 2.76 16.32 10.05
C PRO A 202 3.98 16.72 9.21
N VAL A 203 4.55 15.76 8.51
CA VAL A 203 5.67 15.97 7.57
C VAL A 203 5.18 16.32 6.16
N VAL A 204 3.97 15.91 5.80
CA VAL A 204 3.28 16.29 4.56
C VAL A 204 1.81 16.56 4.88
N THR A 205 1.27 17.65 4.34
CA THR A 205 -0.13 18.04 4.53
C THR A 205 -0.79 18.32 3.18
N ALA A 206 -2.05 17.90 3.03
CA ALA A 206 -2.87 18.24 1.88
C ALA A 206 -3.06 19.76 1.75
N ASN A 207 -3.23 20.25 0.54
CA ASN A 207 -3.41 21.65 0.22
C ASN A 207 -4.44 21.83 -0.90
N GLU A 208 -4.61 23.05 -1.40
CA GLU A 208 -5.58 23.34 -2.48
C GLU A 208 -5.28 22.58 -3.79
N LYS A 209 -4.01 22.29 -4.08
CA LYS A 209 -3.59 21.56 -5.27
C LYS A 209 -3.71 20.04 -5.09
N LEU A 210 -3.31 19.54 -3.91
CA LEU A 210 -3.40 18.13 -3.53
C LEU A 210 -4.50 17.96 -2.48
N ARG A 211 -5.69 17.53 -2.91
CA ARG A 211 -6.87 17.38 -2.05
C ARG A 211 -6.74 16.29 -1.00
N SER A 212 -5.76 15.42 -1.17
CA SER A 212 -5.39 14.37 -0.22
C SER A 212 -3.90 14.10 -0.31
N VAL A 213 -3.30 13.61 0.76
CA VAL A 213 -1.95 13.03 0.76
C VAL A 213 -2.06 11.71 1.51
N VAL A 214 -2.05 10.60 0.77
CA VAL A 214 -2.32 9.26 1.32
C VAL A 214 -1.33 8.24 0.80
N TYR A 215 -1.18 7.16 1.55
CA TYR A 215 -0.38 6.00 1.17
C TYR A 215 1.12 6.31 1.04
N PRO A 216 1.77 6.88 2.09
CA PRO A 216 3.19 7.16 2.02
C PRO A 216 4.01 5.89 1.82
N PHE A 217 5.07 6.01 1.03
CA PHE A 217 6.14 5.03 0.92
C PHE A 217 7.47 5.75 0.87
N VAL A 218 8.41 5.40 1.74
CA VAL A 218 9.70 6.08 1.89
C VAL A 218 10.82 5.11 1.56
N VAL A 219 11.76 5.57 0.76
CA VAL A 219 13.05 4.93 0.52
C VAL A 219 14.15 5.85 0.96
N GLU A 220 15.14 5.31 1.65
CA GLU A 220 16.40 5.95 1.98
C GLU A 220 17.49 5.48 1.02
N ASP A 221 18.23 6.42 0.46
CA ASP A 221 19.41 6.16 -0.37
C ASP A 221 20.56 7.10 0.01
N GLU A 222 21.68 7.07 -0.71
CA GLU A 222 22.85 7.92 -0.45
C GLU A 222 22.55 9.43 -0.53
N SER A 223 21.46 9.84 -1.20
CA SER A 223 21.03 11.24 -1.34
C SER A 223 20.09 11.70 -0.22
N GLY A 224 19.62 10.78 0.65
CA GLY A 224 18.66 11.02 1.72
C GLY A 224 17.38 10.20 1.50
N TYR A 225 16.21 10.84 1.65
CA TYR A 225 14.92 10.18 1.63
C TYR A 225 14.07 10.69 0.47
N THR A 226 13.40 9.77 -0.21
CA THR A 226 12.31 10.07 -1.13
C THR A 226 11.04 9.43 -0.61
N MET A 227 9.99 10.21 -0.43
CA MET A 227 8.65 9.75 -0.05
C MET A 227 7.72 9.90 -1.25
N TRP A 228 7.04 8.82 -1.63
CA TRP A 228 5.93 8.84 -2.58
C TRP A 228 4.62 8.75 -1.82
N TYR A 229 3.59 9.42 -2.31
CA TYR A 229 2.23 9.39 -1.77
C TYR A 229 1.23 9.71 -2.86
N GLY A 230 -0.01 9.27 -2.68
CA GLY A 230 -1.07 9.47 -3.63
C GLY A 230 -1.92 10.69 -3.33
N SER A 231 -2.47 11.30 -4.38
CA SER A 231 -3.46 12.38 -4.27
C SER A 231 -4.51 12.32 -5.36
N HIS A 232 -5.74 12.69 -4.99
CA HIS A 232 -6.75 13.05 -5.97
C HIS A 232 -6.41 14.38 -6.64
N VAL A 233 -6.47 14.38 -7.95
CA VAL A 233 -6.32 15.56 -8.79
C VAL A 233 -7.60 15.81 -9.61
N ASP A 234 -7.63 16.89 -10.39
CA ASP A 234 -8.78 17.22 -11.22
C ASP A 234 -9.09 16.13 -12.27
N GLY A 235 -10.34 16.05 -12.67
CA GLY A 235 -10.80 15.05 -13.63
C GLY A 235 -11.10 13.67 -13.05
N GLY A 236 -11.11 13.52 -11.72
CA GLY A 236 -11.40 12.25 -11.05
C GLY A 236 -10.28 11.22 -11.20
N VAL A 237 -9.06 11.70 -11.34
CA VAL A 237 -7.82 10.93 -11.47
C VAL A 237 -7.13 10.87 -10.11
N PHE A 238 -6.34 9.83 -9.89
CA PHE A 238 -5.50 9.68 -8.71
C PHE A 238 -4.06 9.37 -9.14
N GLU A 239 -3.12 10.15 -8.65
CA GLU A 239 -1.72 10.11 -9.11
C GLU A 239 -0.74 10.09 -7.93
N ILE A 240 0.46 9.59 -8.18
CA ILE A 240 1.53 9.52 -7.18
C ILE A 240 2.43 10.75 -7.31
N PHE A 241 2.57 11.47 -6.20
CA PHE A 241 3.47 12.60 -6.01
C PHE A 241 4.65 12.21 -5.13
N CYS A 242 5.62 13.10 -4.96
CA CYS A 242 6.75 12.83 -4.08
C CYS A 242 7.22 14.07 -3.31
N SER A 243 7.99 13.80 -2.27
CA SER A 243 8.79 14.76 -1.50
C SER A 243 10.16 14.18 -1.23
N THR A 244 11.15 15.03 -1.05
CA THR A 244 12.53 14.63 -0.72
C THR A 244 12.97 15.26 0.60
N SER A 245 13.88 14.58 1.30
CA SER A 245 14.44 15.05 2.57
C SER A 245 15.86 14.54 2.73
N THR A 246 16.70 15.28 3.44
CA THR A 246 18.05 14.85 3.81
C THR A 246 18.12 14.23 5.21
N ASP A 247 17.10 14.43 6.03
CA ASP A 247 17.06 14.05 7.45
C ASP A 247 15.82 13.22 7.84
N GLY A 248 14.88 13.03 6.91
CA GLY A 248 13.60 12.35 7.15
C GLY A 248 12.60 13.16 8.01
N LEU A 249 12.95 14.39 8.39
CA LEU A 249 12.14 15.28 9.24
C LEU A 249 11.63 16.48 8.46
N THR A 250 12.51 17.15 7.72
CA THR A 250 12.20 18.32 6.91
C THR A 250 12.10 17.92 5.45
N TRP A 251 10.94 18.19 4.81
CA TRP A 251 10.66 17.71 3.47
C TRP A 251 10.47 18.84 2.46
N THR A 252 11.12 18.69 1.31
CA THR A 252 10.88 19.50 0.12
C THR A 252 9.82 18.81 -0.73
N HIS A 253 8.69 19.49 -0.96
CA HIS A 253 7.55 18.93 -1.69
C HIS A 253 7.64 19.23 -3.17
N HIS A 254 7.47 18.19 -4.02
CA HIS A 254 7.47 18.28 -5.48
C HIS A 254 6.03 18.11 -5.98
N HIS A 255 5.18 19.12 -5.75
CA HIS A 255 3.75 19.08 -6.02
C HIS A 255 3.36 19.68 -7.39
N ASP A 256 4.32 20.16 -8.17
CA ASP A 256 4.02 20.81 -9.44
C ASP A 256 3.58 19.81 -10.50
N GLU A 257 4.18 18.64 -10.49
CA GLU A 257 3.86 17.54 -11.38
C GLU A 257 3.88 16.22 -10.58
N PRO A 258 3.03 15.23 -10.93
CA PRO A 258 3.10 13.91 -10.31
C PRO A 258 4.42 13.21 -10.67
N ALA A 259 5.03 12.56 -9.69
CA ALA A 259 6.23 11.74 -9.89
C ALA A 259 5.92 10.47 -10.71
N PHE A 260 4.67 9.99 -10.62
CA PHE A 260 4.18 8.88 -11.42
C PHE A 260 2.69 9.10 -11.77
N PRO A 261 2.40 9.75 -12.91
CA PRO A 261 1.04 10.09 -13.34
C PRO A 261 0.26 8.85 -13.79
N ALA A 262 -1.06 8.89 -13.76
CA ALA A 262 -1.90 8.00 -14.55
C ALA A 262 -1.66 8.25 -16.04
N THR A 263 -1.80 7.23 -16.91
CA THR A 263 -1.58 7.42 -18.35
C THR A 263 -2.65 8.29 -18.98
N ARG A 264 -3.83 8.38 -18.36
CA ARG A 264 -5.04 9.08 -18.83
C ARG A 264 -5.60 8.51 -20.14
N ASN A 265 -4.99 7.45 -20.67
CA ASN A 265 -5.52 6.72 -21.82
C ASN A 265 -6.64 5.76 -21.34
N PRO A 266 -7.85 5.81 -21.95
CA PRO A 266 -8.97 4.96 -21.55
C PRO A 266 -8.75 3.47 -21.79
N ASN A 267 -7.78 3.09 -22.59
CA ASN A 267 -7.47 1.68 -22.88
C ASN A 267 -6.40 1.08 -21.95
N ASP A 268 -5.72 1.91 -21.15
CA ASP A 268 -4.67 1.43 -20.27
C ASP A 268 -5.25 1.01 -18.92
N PHE A 269 -4.69 -0.05 -18.34
CA PHE A 269 -5.12 -0.57 -17.02
C PHE A 269 -4.89 0.43 -15.88
N ASP A 270 -3.96 1.39 -16.07
CA ASP A 270 -3.62 2.48 -15.15
C ASP A 270 -4.01 3.86 -15.70
N GLY A 271 -4.97 3.89 -16.62
CA GLY A 271 -5.44 5.10 -17.28
C GLY A 271 -6.07 6.12 -16.36
N ARG A 272 -6.62 5.68 -15.23
CA ARG A 272 -7.33 6.54 -14.29
C ARG A 272 -6.61 6.72 -12.96
N TYR A 273 -6.07 5.65 -12.37
CA TYR A 273 -5.42 5.70 -11.07
C TYR A 273 -4.07 5.00 -11.11
N THR A 274 -3.06 5.69 -10.54
CA THR A 274 -1.86 5.09 -9.96
C THR A 274 -1.87 5.39 -8.47
N SER A 275 -1.68 4.37 -7.61
CA SER A 275 -1.87 4.53 -6.17
C SER A 275 -1.04 3.54 -5.36
N THR A 276 -0.98 3.74 -4.07
CA THR A 276 -0.35 2.82 -3.10
C THR A 276 1.03 2.35 -3.53
N PRO A 277 1.99 3.28 -3.69
CA PRO A 277 3.33 2.94 -4.14
C PRO A 277 4.03 1.98 -3.17
N CYS A 278 4.83 1.08 -3.73
CA CYS A 278 5.82 0.28 -3.02
C CYS A 278 7.09 0.27 -3.88
N VAL A 279 8.15 0.90 -3.42
CA VAL A 279 9.40 1.05 -4.18
C VAL A 279 10.47 0.15 -3.58
N LEU A 280 11.01 -0.73 -4.38
CA LEU A 280 12.09 -1.65 -4.00
C LEU A 280 13.40 -1.21 -4.65
N ASP A 281 14.44 -1.04 -3.83
CA ASP A 281 15.82 -0.99 -4.31
C ASP A 281 16.28 -2.40 -4.66
N ASP A 282 16.50 -2.64 -5.96
CA ASP A 282 16.83 -3.96 -6.50
C ASP A 282 18.30 -4.05 -6.97
N GLY A 283 19.15 -3.24 -6.38
CA GLY A 283 20.60 -3.22 -6.66
C GLY A 283 20.97 -2.30 -7.80
N ASP A 284 20.78 -2.69 -9.06
CA ASP A 284 21.09 -1.89 -10.25
C ASP A 284 19.90 -1.07 -10.78
N ARG A 285 18.72 -1.29 -10.21
CA ARG A 285 17.45 -0.64 -10.59
C ARG A 285 16.55 -0.43 -9.39
N TYR A 286 15.54 0.42 -9.57
CA TYR A 286 14.38 0.51 -8.69
C TYR A 286 13.16 -0.09 -9.37
N LEU A 287 12.32 -0.76 -8.58
CA LEU A 287 11.03 -1.30 -8.99
C LEU A 287 9.93 -0.57 -8.22
N LEU A 288 9.04 0.11 -8.94
CA LEU A 288 7.86 0.76 -8.38
C LEU A 288 6.65 -0.13 -8.64
N TYR A 289 6.12 -0.76 -7.61
CA TYR A 289 4.83 -1.45 -7.65
C TYR A 289 3.74 -0.49 -7.23
N TYR A 290 2.59 -0.57 -7.90
CA TYR A 290 1.48 0.34 -7.64
C TYR A 290 0.13 -0.31 -7.92
N CYS A 291 -0.89 0.14 -7.19
CA CYS A 291 -2.26 -0.20 -7.55
C CYS A 291 -2.71 0.64 -8.73
N ALA A 292 -3.47 0.03 -9.61
CA ALA A 292 -3.96 0.70 -10.80
C ALA A 292 -5.46 0.51 -10.98
N ARG A 293 -6.05 1.44 -11.70
CA ARG A 293 -7.46 1.45 -12.06
C ARG A 293 -7.65 2.06 -13.45
N ASP A 294 -8.39 1.34 -14.28
CA ASP A 294 -8.82 1.79 -15.58
C ASP A 294 -10.04 2.74 -15.51
N TRP A 295 -10.44 3.27 -16.65
CA TRP A 295 -11.64 4.09 -16.79
C TRP A 295 -12.93 3.28 -16.86
N GLY A 296 -12.85 2.02 -17.28
CA GLY A 296 -13.99 1.16 -17.52
C GLY A 296 -14.70 0.71 -16.26
N ASN A 297 -14.00 0.64 -15.12
CA ASN A 297 -14.52 0.13 -13.85
C ASN A 297 -15.24 -1.22 -13.98
N LEU A 298 -14.75 -2.09 -14.85
CA LEU A 298 -15.33 -3.41 -15.06
C LEU A 298 -14.77 -4.39 -14.03
N TYR A 299 -15.57 -5.36 -13.62
CA TYR A 299 -15.13 -6.47 -12.79
C TYR A 299 -15.78 -7.78 -13.21
N ARG A 300 -15.15 -8.89 -12.87
CA ARG A 300 -15.69 -10.22 -13.04
C ARG A 300 -16.49 -10.62 -11.80
N ALA A 301 -17.77 -10.84 -11.97
CA ALA A 301 -18.64 -11.35 -10.90
C ALA A 301 -18.39 -12.84 -10.65
N GLY A 302 -18.86 -13.36 -9.52
CA GLY A 302 -18.73 -14.77 -9.16
C GLY A 302 -19.43 -15.75 -10.10
N ASP A 303 -20.39 -15.26 -10.91
CA ASP A 303 -21.05 -16.01 -11.98
C ASP A 303 -20.28 -15.97 -13.33
N GLY A 304 -19.09 -15.37 -13.34
CA GLY A 304 -18.23 -15.21 -14.51
C GLY A 304 -18.63 -14.06 -15.45
N THR A 305 -19.71 -13.34 -15.17
CA THR A 305 -20.15 -12.20 -16.00
C THR A 305 -19.29 -10.95 -15.71
N ILE A 306 -19.16 -10.08 -16.71
CA ILE A 306 -18.50 -8.78 -16.55
C ILE A 306 -19.57 -7.74 -16.21
N LYS A 307 -19.36 -7.05 -15.10
CA LYS A 307 -20.26 -6.00 -14.58
C LYS A 307 -19.53 -4.67 -14.44
N PHE A 308 -20.29 -3.59 -14.38
CA PHE A 308 -19.80 -2.25 -14.10
C PHE A 308 -19.87 -1.97 -12.59
N ASP A 309 -18.77 -1.44 -12.04
CA ASP A 309 -18.70 -1.00 -10.65
C ASP A 309 -18.66 0.53 -10.55
N GLY A 310 -19.79 1.14 -10.23
CA GLY A 310 -19.89 2.58 -10.02
C GLY A 310 -19.08 3.09 -8.82
N ALA A 311 -18.79 2.25 -7.82
CA ALA A 311 -17.97 2.62 -6.67
C ALA A 311 -16.47 2.68 -7.02
N GLY A 312 -16.07 1.92 -8.04
CA GLY A 312 -14.73 1.88 -8.59
C GLY A 312 -13.68 1.37 -7.61
N VAL A 313 -13.45 0.09 -7.61
CA VAL A 313 -12.42 -0.58 -6.80
C VAL A 313 -11.14 -0.79 -7.59
N TYR A 314 -10.03 -1.02 -6.90
CA TYR A 314 -8.76 -1.38 -7.52
C TYR A 314 -8.78 -2.84 -7.99
N ARG A 315 -8.22 -3.08 -9.19
CA ARG A 315 -8.23 -4.41 -9.82
C ARG A 315 -6.89 -4.85 -10.35
N HIS A 316 -5.93 -3.95 -10.39
CA HIS A 316 -4.66 -4.20 -11.04
C HIS A 316 -3.52 -3.78 -10.14
N ILE A 317 -2.43 -4.55 -10.20
CA ILE A 317 -1.12 -4.17 -9.71
C ILE A 317 -0.20 -4.05 -10.93
N GLY A 318 0.42 -2.90 -11.08
CA GLY A 318 1.43 -2.64 -12.10
C GLY A 318 2.83 -2.61 -11.52
N VAL A 319 3.82 -2.67 -12.41
CA VAL A 319 5.22 -2.41 -12.08
C VAL A 319 5.82 -1.43 -13.07
N ALA A 320 6.68 -0.57 -12.57
CA ALA A 320 7.54 0.27 -13.39
C ALA A 320 8.99 0.13 -12.94
N VAL A 321 9.91 0.15 -13.91
CA VAL A 321 11.34 -0.07 -13.69
C VAL A 321 12.09 1.23 -13.95
N CYS A 322 13.05 1.55 -13.09
CA CYS A 322 14.00 2.64 -13.30
C CYS A 322 15.42 2.14 -13.08
N PRO A 323 16.24 1.98 -14.14
CA PRO A 323 17.66 1.67 -13.98
C PRO A 323 18.38 2.77 -13.18
N LYS A 324 19.21 2.43 -12.21
CA LYS A 324 19.97 3.44 -11.43
C LYS A 324 20.92 4.27 -12.30
N ALA A 325 21.41 3.70 -13.39
CA ALA A 325 22.22 4.43 -14.36
C ALA A 325 21.44 5.54 -15.13
N ALA A 326 20.10 5.54 -15.04
CA ALA A 326 19.23 6.53 -15.65
C ALA A 326 18.78 7.65 -14.68
N ILE A 327 19.22 7.61 -13.43
CA ILE A 327 18.99 8.62 -12.40
C ILE A 327 20.26 9.51 -12.28
#